data_3087a3bafadeba46e72937de1dce9014
#
_entry.id   3087a3bafadeba46e72937de1dce9014
#
_cell.length_a   1.000
_cell.length_b   1.000
_cell.length_c   1.000
_cell.angle_alpha   90.00
_cell.angle_beta   90.00
_cell.angle_gamma   90.00
#
_symmetry.space_group_name_H-M   'P 1'
#
loop_
_entity.id
_entity.type
_entity.pdbx_description
1 polymer ?
#
loop_
_entity_poly.entity_id
_entity_poly.type
_entity_poly.pdbx_seq_one_letter_code
_entity_poly.pdbx_strand_id
1 'polypeptide(L)'
;TDQNSVIANGYSLIPREFSTAAYEYLFTRGTDILRAYGVTIFVTVVGTAVGLSITLLMAYPLSRTETPYRKLILFLVFFSMLFSGGMIPSYLIYASVLGLKNTIWVLIVAGVLTNGYYIMMMRIFLQGSISKDLIESAQLDGANEYRILWSIIIPTSTPILAVIGLFTAIFYWNDWQTGMIYITNPDLFSVQNLLKRIMDDVQFIQSSLGANAGG
;
A
#
# COMPACT_ATOMS: atom_id res chain seq x y z
N THR A 1 29.40 -13.20 -9.97
CA THR A 1 30.31 -13.19 -11.14
C THR A 1 30.78 -11.78 -11.39
N ASP A 2 32.04 -11.60 -11.73
CA ASP A 2 32.55 -10.28 -12.11
C ASP A 2 31.90 -9.81 -13.41
N GLN A 3 31.51 -8.52 -13.47
CA GLN A 3 30.78 -7.94 -14.58
C GLN A 3 31.56 -8.01 -15.91
N ASN A 4 32.90 -7.84 -15.83
CA ASN A 4 33.78 -7.95 -16.99
C ASN A 4 33.81 -9.37 -17.56
N SER A 5 33.75 -10.38 -16.70
CA SER A 5 33.75 -11.78 -17.12
C SER A 5 32.43 -12.20 -17.77
N VAL A 6 31.27 -11.57 -17.35
CA VAL A 6 29.96 -11.77 -17.97
C VAL A 6 29.89 -11.11 -19.34
N ILE A 7 30.47 -9.93 -19.51
CA ILE A 7 30.53 -9.21 -20.81
C ILE A 7 31.40 -9.97 -21.81
N ALA A 8 32.54 -10.52 -21.37
CA ALA A 8 33.49 -11.21 -22.24
C ALA A 8 33.05 -12.64 -22.62
N ASN A 9 32.41 -13.38 -21.71
CA ASN A 9 32.14 -14.83 -21.85
C ASN A 9 30.65 -15.22 -21.82
N GLY A 10 29.75 -14.25 -21.70
CA GLY A 10 28.29 -14.49 -21.58
C GLY A 10 27.88 -15.04 -20.21
N TYR A 11 26.58 -15.29 -20.05
CA TYR A 11 26.02 -15.87 -18.82
C TYR A 11 26.36 -17.35 -18.69
N SER A 12 26.92 -17.75 -17.53
CA SER A 12 27.21 -19.15 -17.18
C SER A 12 26.50 -19.53 -15.88
N LEU A 13 25.98 -20.77 -15.81
CA LEU A 13 25.35 -21.32 -14.62
C LEU A 13 26.32 -21.49 -13.44
N ILE A 14 27.61 -21.65 -13.73
CA ILE A 14 28.67 -21.76 -12.73
C ILE A 14 29.51 -20.50 -12.81
N PRO A 15 29.60 -19.67 -11.72
CA PRO A 15 30.40 -18.48 -11.71
C PRO A 15 31.89 -18.82 -11.87
N ARG A 16 32.54 -18.26 -12.89
CA ARG A 16 33.99 -18.46 -13.14
C ARG A 16 34.86 -17.63 -12.24
N GLU A 17 34.36 -16.44 -11.88
CA GLU A 17 35.03 -15.53 -10.95
C GLU A 17 34.03 -15.00 -9.96
N PHE A 18 34.35 -15.11 -8.66
CA PHE A 18 33.56 -14.54 -7.58
C PHE A 18 33.96 -13.06 -7.41
N SER A 19 32.96 -12.16 -7.49
CA SER A 19 33.17 -10.75 -7.21
C SER A 19 32.29 -10.35 -6.01
N THR A 20 32.86 -9.65 -5.05
CA THR A 20 32.19 -9.03 -3.91
C THR A 20 31.78 -7.59 -4.21
N ALA A 21 32.10 -7.04 -5.37
CA ALA A 21 31.85 -5.66 -5.74
C ALA A 21 30.39 -5.23 -5.58
N ALA A 22 29.43 -6.13 -5.86
CA ALA A 22 28.01 -5.87 -5.62
C ALA A 22 27.69 -5.70 -4.12
N TYR A 23 28.33 -6.48 -3.25
CA TYR A 23 28.16 -6.34 -1.80
C TYR A 23 28.85 -5.08 -1.27
N GLU A 24 30.03 -4.75 -1.76
CA GLU A 24 30.74 -3.50 -1.41
C GLU A 24 29.90 -2.28 -1.82
N TYR A 25 29.30 -2.29 -3.00
CA TYR A 25 28.37 -1.25 -3.43
C TYR A 25 27.14 -1.15 -2.51
N LEU A 26 26.55 -2.28 -2.11
CA LEU A 26 25.46 -2.33 -1.16
C LEU A 26 25.85 -1.80 0.21
N PHE A 27 27.04 -2.13 0.70
CA PHE A 27 27.56 -1.61 1.99
C PHE A 27 27.86 -0.13 1.94
N THR A 28 28.38 0.39 0.82
CA THR A 28 28.65 1.82 0.64
C THR A 28 27.35 2.65 0.64
N ARG A 29 26.23 2.08 0.15
CA ARG A 29 24.89 2.67 0.19
C ARG A 29 24.02 2.12 1.31
N GLY A 30 24.60 1.47 2.30
CA GLY A 30 23.88 0.81 3.39
C GLY A 30 22.96 1.75 4.17
N THR A 31 23.34 3.00 4.34
CA THR A 31 22.51 4.02 5.01
C THR A 31 21.25 4.36 4.22
N ASP A 32 21.33 4.44 2.89
CA ASP A 32 20.17 4.73 2.03
C ASP A 32 19.20 3.56 2.04
N ILE A 33 19.73 2.33 1.99
CA ILE A 33 18.94 1.11 2.04
C ILE A 33 18.23 0.96 3.39
N LEU A 34 18.93 1.17 4.51
CA LEU A 34 18.33 1.12 5.84
C LEU A 34 17.24 2.17 6.01
N ARG A 35 17.45 3.39 5.50
CA ARG A 35 16.44 4.44 5.49
C ARG A 35 15.23 4.04 4.66
N ALA A 36 15.42 3.49 3.47
CA ALA A 36 14.35 3.02 2.61
C ALA A 36 13.51 1.91 3.28
N TYR A 37 14.15 0.97 4.01
CA TYR A 37 13.44 0.01 4.84
C TYR A 37 12.62 0.69 5.95
N GLY A 38 13.18 1.69 6.62
CA GLY A 38 12.47 2.47 7.64
C GLY A 38 11.22 3.14 7.08
N VAL A 39 11.32 3.79 5.91
CA VAL A 39 10.19 4.41 5.21
C VAL A 39 9.15 3.34 4.84
N THR A 40 9.57 2.21 4.26
CA THR A 40 8.67 1.13 3.85
C THR A 40 7.91 0.55 5.03
N ILE A 41 8.60 0.21 6.14
CA ILE A 41 7.99 -0.33 7.36
C ILE A 41 7.00 0.68 7.94
N PHE A 42 7.39 1.95 8.05
CA PHE A 42 6.52 2.99 8.58
C PHE A 42 5.24 3.15 7.74
N VAL A 43 5.37 3.29 6.42
CA VAL A 43 4.24 3.44 5.50
C VAL A 43 3.34 2.21 5.54
N THR A 44 3.92 1.01 5.56
CA THR A 44 3.17 -0.25 5.63
C THR A 44 2.38 -0.35 6.93
N VAL A 45 3.01 -0.14 8.07
CA VAL A 45 2.36 -0.26 9.39
C VAL A 45 1.29 0.80 9.57
N VAL A 46 1.65 2.07 9.37
CA VAL A 46 0.72 3.20 9.58
C VAL A 46 -0.40 3.18 8.53
N GLY A 47 -0.07 2.97 7.26
CA GLY A 47 -1.04 2.91 6.17
C GLY A 47 -2.04 1.76 6.36
N THR A 48 -1.57 0.57 6.75
CA THR A 48 -2.44 -0.57 7.06
C THR A 48 -3.33 -0.29 8.26
N ALA A 49 -2.79 0.23 9.36
CA ALA A 49 -3.57 0.50 10.56
C ALA A 49 -4.66 1.55 10.31
N VAL A 50 -4.32 2.66 9.63
CA VAL A 50 -5.27 3.72 9.28
C VAL A 50 -6.31 3.22 8.27
N GLY A 51 -5.88 2.52 7.22
CA GLY A 51 -6.77 1.95 6.20
C GLY A 51 -7.77 0.95 6.77
N LEU A 52 -7.32 0.04 7.66
CA LEU A 52 -8.21 -0.88 8.38
C LEU A 52 -9.21 -0.15 9.27
N SER A 53 -8.75 0.87 10.00
CA SER A 53 -9.62 1.67 10.87
C SER A 53 -10.73 2.36 10.07
N ILE A 54 -10.39 3.00 8.95
CA ILE A 54 -11.36 3.64 8.05
C ILE A 54 -12.31 2.60 7.45
N THR A 55 -11.78 1.47 6.98
CA THR A 55 -12.58 0.38 6.40
C THR A 55 -13.61 -0.14 7.39
N LEU A 56 -13.20 -0.40 8.64
CA LEU A 56 -14.08 -0.88 9.68
C LEU A 56 -15.14 0.17 10.07
N LEU A 57 -14.72 1.42 10.29
CA LEU A 57 -15.62 2.52 10.67
C LEU A 57 -16.65 2.85 9.58
N MET A 58 -16.30 2.64 8.30
CA MET A 58 -17.25 2.76 7.20
C MET A 58 -18.15 1.52 7.05
N ALA A 59 -17.56 0.33 7.14
CA ALA A 59 -18.28 -0.92 6.92
C ALA A 59 -19.32 -1.22 8.03
N TYR A 60 -19.00 -0.89 9.29
CA TYR A 60 -19.87 -1.14 10.43
C TYR A 60 -21.26 -0.47 10.28
N PRO A 61 -21.39 0.85 10.13
CA PRO A 61 -22.70 1.47 9.93
C PRO A 61 -23.37 1.00 8.63
N LEU A 62 -22.61 0.71 7.59
CA LEU A 62 -23.14 0.20 6.32
C LEU A 62 -23.64 -1.25 6.42
N SER A 63 -23.22 -2.01 7.41
CA SER A 63 -23.73 -3.36 7.68
C SER A 63 -25.12 -3.34 8.30
N ARG A 64 -25.48 -2.27 9.03
CA ARG A 64 -26.76 -2.12 9.73
C ARG A 64 -27.86 -1.59 8.80
N THR A 65 -29.08 -2.11 8.97
CA THR A 65 -30.24 -1.71 8.15
C THR A 65 -30.82 -0.37 8.57
N GLU A 66 -30.66 0.00 9.81
CA GLU A 66 -31.24 1.19 10.46
C GLU A 66 -30.43 2.48 10.16
N THR A 67 -29.22 2.36 9.59
CA THR A 67 -28.35 3.51 9.33
C THR A 67 -28.97 4.47 8.31
N PRO A 68 -29.14 5.75 8.66
CA PRO A 68 -29.67 6.74 7.72
C PRO A 68 -28.72 6.91 6.53
N TYR A 69 -29.28 7.22 5.37
CA TYR A 69 -28.55 7.41 4.11
C TYR A 69 -27.69 6.21 3.65
N ARG A 70 -27.83 5.03 4.26
CA ARG A 70 -27.07 3.82 3.93
C ARG A 70 -27.05 3.53 2.43
N LYS A 71 -28.22 3.63 1.75
CA LYS A 71 -28.29 3.36 0.31
C LYS A 71 -27.46 4.34 -0.52
N LEU A 72 -27.45 5.63 -0.14
CA LEU A 72 -26.65 6.66 -0.81
C LEU A 72 -25.16 6.41 -0.62
N ILE A 73 -24.72 6.12 0.62
CA ILE A 73 -23.31 5.86 0.91
C ILE A 73 -22.84 4.59 0.19
N LEU A 74 -23.66 3.52 0.19
CA LEU A 74 -23.34 2.30 -0.56
C LEU A 74 -23.23 2.57 -2.07
N PHE A 75 -24.12 3.40 -2.62
CA PHE A 75 -24.02 3.82 -4.02
C PHE A 75 -22.72 4.57 -4.28
N LEU A 76 -22.32 5.50 -3.42
CA LEU A 76 -21.04 6.25 -3.57
C LEU A 76 -19.82 5.34 -3.48
N VAL A 77 -19.83 4.38 -2.54
CA VAL A 77 -18.75 3.38 -2.43
C VAL A 77 -18.68 2.54 -3.70
N PHE A 78 -19.81 2.03 -4.17
CA PHE A 78 -19.88 1.25 -5.39
C PHE A 78 -19.49 2.07 -6.63
N PHE A 79 -19.94 3.32 -6.71
CA PHE A 79 -19.57 4.24 -7.78
C PHE A 79 -18.06 4.46 -7.81
N SER A 80 -17.40 4.65 -6.66
CA SER A 80 -15.96 4.83 -6.59
C SER A 80 -15.15 3.59 -7.04
N MET A 81 -15.76 2.39 -7.00
CA MET A 81 -15.13 1.18 -7.51
C MET A 81 -15.18 1.09 -9.05
N LEU A 82 -16.24 1.63 -9.65
CA LEU A 82 -16.46 1.58 -11.10
C LEU A 82 -15.78 2.74 -11.84
N PHE A 83 -15.69 3.90 -11.19
CA PHE A 83 -15.18 5.12 -11.81
C PHE A 83 -13.88 5.56 -11.13
N SER A 84 -12.79 5.49 -11.88
CA SER A 84 -11.49 6.03 -11.49
C SER A 84 -11.20 7.29 -12.29
N GLY A 85 -10.79 8.35 -11.62
CA GLY A 85 -10.35 9.58 -12.29
C GLY A 85 -9.05 9.42 -13.10
N GLY A 86 -8.32 8.34 -12.87
CA GLY A 86 -7.02 8.10 -13.48
C GLY A 86 -5.87 8.82 -12.78
N MET A 87 -4.66 8.66 -13.34
CA MET A 87 -3.42 9.13 -12.71
C MET A 87 -3.32 10.67 -12.69
N ILE A 88 -3.70 11.35 -13.78
CA ILE A 88 -3.53 12.81 -13.91
C ILE A 88 -4.39 13.59 -12.91
N PRO A 89 -5.72 13.38 -12.81
CA PRO A 89 -6.54 13.99 -11.78
C PRO A 89 -6.10 13.67 -10.36
N SER A 90 -5.70 12.43 -10.09
CA SER A 90 -5.18 12.04 -8.78
C SER A 90 -3.90 12.80 -8.44
N TYR A 91 -2.98 12.93 -9.40
CA TYR A 91 -1.76 13.73 -9.20
C TYR A 91 -2.06 15.18 -8.87
N LEU A 92 -2.98 15.82 -9.60
CA LEU A 92 -3.36 17.22 -9.36
C LEU A 92 -3.96 17.40 -7.96
N ILE A 93 -4.81 16.48 -7.51
CA ILE A 93 -5.40 16.54 -6.18
C ILE A 93 -4.32 16.40 -5.10
N TYR A 94 -3.52 15.33 -5.13
CA TYR A 94 -2.56 15.06 -4.06
C TYR A 94 -1.36 16.01 -4.09
N ALA A 95 -0.84 16.35 -5.27
CA ALA A 95 0.35 17.18 -5.38
C ALA A 95 0.04 18.69 -5.32
N SER A 96 -1.03 19.16 -6.00
CA SER A 96 -1.29 20.60 -6.15
C SER A 96 -2.34 21.11 -5.17
N VAL A 97 -3.46 20.38 -4.98
CA VAL A 97 -4.54 20.85 -4.09
C VAL A 97 -4.19 20.55 -2.63
N LEU A 98 -3.75 19.33 -2.32
CA LEU A 98 -3.40 18.93 -0.95
C LEU A 98 -1.96 19.24 -0.57
N GLY A 99 -1.08 19.59 -1.53
CA GLY A 99 0.31 19.94 -1.27
C GLY A 99 1.16 18.80 -0.68
N LEU A 100 0.77 17.54 -0.90
CA LEU A 100 1.40 16.37 -0.29
C LEU A 100 2.65 15.87 -1.04
N LYS A 101 3.02 16.49 -2.18
CA LYS A 101 4.21 16.11 -2.94
C LYS A 101 5.47 16.16 -2.07
N ASN A 102 6.35 15.17 -2.20
CA ASN A 102 7.57 15.02 -1.40
C ASN A 102 7.33 14.92 0.12
N THR A 103 6.22 14.34 0.54
CA THR A 103 5.96 14.03 1.95
C THR A 103 5.71 12.53 2.13
N ILE A 104 6.01 12.01 3.32
CA ILE A 104 5.71 10.60 3.64
C ILE A 104 4.19 10.32 3.63
N TRP A 105 3.39 11.35 3.86
CA TRP A 105 1.93 11.24 3.91
C TRP A 105 1.30 10.90 2.56
N VAL A 106 1.91 11.34 1.44
CA VAL A 106 1.39 10.99 0.12
C VAL A 106 1.47 9.48 -0.14
N LEU A 107 2.51 8.80 0.38
CA LEU A 107 2.65 7.36 0.26
C LEU A 107 1.54 6.60 0.99
N ILE A 108 1.00 7.17 2.07
CA ILE A 108 -0.10 6.60 2.84
C ILE A 108 -1.45 6.94 2.19
N VAL A 109 -1.68 8.23 1.88
CA VAL A 109 -3.01 8.72 1.46
C VAL A 109 -3.32 8.39 0.01
N ALA A 110 -2.34 8.48 -0.90
CA ALA A 110 -2.54 8.17 -2.32
C ALA A 110 -2.53 6.66 -2.63
N GLY A 111 -2.11 5.82 -1.66
CA GLY A 111 -2.13 4.36 -1.78
C GLY A 111 -3.53 3.77 -1.64
N VAL A 112 -3.75 2.97 -0.62
CA VAL A 112 -5.01 2.23 -0.38
C VAL A 112 -5.71 2.72 0.89
N LEU A 113 -5.68 4.03 1.16
CA LEU A 113 -6.29 4.55 2.38
C LEU A 113 -7.79 4.21 2.46
N THR A 114 -8.51 4.26 1.32
CA THR A 114 -9.91 3.84 1.21
C THR A 114 -10.10 2.97 -0.03
N ASN A 115 -10.44 1.71 0.18
CA ASN A 115 -10.74 0.78 -0.91
C ASN A 115 -12.19 0.30 -0.78
N GLY A 116 -13.04 0.67 -1.74
CA GLY A 116 -14.46 0.29 -1.76
C GLY A 116 -14.67 -1.22 -1.70
N TYR A 117 -13.78 -2.00 -2.33
CA TYR A 117 -13.85 -3.47 -2.29
C TYR A 117 -13.67 -4.00 -0.85
N TYR A 118 -12.70 -3.49 -0.10
CA TYR A 118 -12.48 -3.90 1.28
C TYR A 118 -13.62 -3.47 2.21
N ILE A 119 -14.20 -2.28 1.98
CA ILE A 119 -15.39 -1.83 2.71
C ILE A 119 -16.56 -2.77 2.46
N MET A 120 -16.83 -3.16 1.22
CA MET A 120 -17.92 -4.08 0.87
C MET A 120 -17.66 -5.49 1.43
N MET A 121 -16.43 -5.99 1.34
CA MET A 121 -16.04 -7.29 1.90
C MET A 121 -16.24 -7.33 3.42
N MET A 122 -15.75 -6.32 4.13
CA MET A 122 -15.93 -6.16 5.57
C MET A 122 -17.43 -6.08 5.93
N ARG A 123 -18.21 -5.27 5.20
CA ARG A 123 -19.65 -5.13 5.40
C ARG A 123 -20.39 -6.46 5.27
N ILE A 124 -20.11 -7.24 4.21
CA ILE A 124 -20.75 -8.55 3.98
C ILE A 124 -20.42 -9.51 5.12
N PHE A 125 -19.14 -9.53 5.55
CA PHE A 125 -18.72 -10.35 6.69
C PHE A 125 -19.48 -9.97 7.98
N LEU A 126 -19.57 -8.68 8.30
CA LEU A 126 -20.30 -8.20 9.48
C LEU A 126 -21.79 -8.59 9.45
N GLN A 127 -22.43 -8.50 8.28
CA GLN A 127 -23.83 -8.91 8.13
C GLN A 127 -24.06 -10.41 8.33
N GLY A 128 -23.10 -11.24 7.97
CA GLY A 128 -23.20 -12.70 8.12
C GLY A 128 -22.79 -13.22 9.49
N SER A 129 -21.87 -12.50 10.16
CA SER A 129 -21.24 -12.97 11.41
C SER A 129 -21.87 -12.41 12.68
N ILE A 130 -22.58 -11.29 12.59
CA ILE A 130 -23.14 -10.59 13.75
C ILE A 130 -24.65 -10.51 13.59
N SER A 131 -25.37 -11.22 14.47
CA SER A 131 -26.84 -11.18 14.47
C SER A 131 -27.33 -9.81 14.96
N LYS A 132 -28.48 -9.39 14.45
CA LYS A 132 -29.14 -8.16 14.89
C LYS A 132 -29.51 -8.23 16.37
N ASP A 133 -30.00 -9.39 16.81
CA ASP A 133 -30.45 -9.62 18.19
C ASP A 133 -29.29 -9.43 19.20
N LEU A 134 -28.06 -9.78 18.83
CA LEU A 134 -26.88 -9.57 19.69
C LEU A 134 -26.62 -8.07 19.92
N ILE A 135 -26.79 -7.25 18.89
CA ILE A 135 -26.63 -5.80 19.00
C ILE A 135 -27.76 -5.18 19.81
N GLU A 136 -29.01 -5.60 19.55
CA GLU A 136 -30.18 -5.13 20.27
C GLU A 136 -30.12 -5.48 21.75
N SER A 137 -29.70 -6.70 22.13
CA SER A 137 -29.53 -7.09 23.53
C SER A 137 -28.45 -6.25 24.21
N ALA A 138 -27.30 -6.00 23.54
CA ALA A 138 -26.27 -5.14 24.10
C ALA A 138 -26.73 -3.69 24.30
N GLN A 139 -27.60 -3.18 23.42
CA GLN A 139 -28.22 -1.85 23.58
C GLN A 139 -29.20 -1.80 24.74
N LEU A 140 -30.00 -2.87 24.95
CA LEU A 140 -30.88 -3.00 26.11
C LEU A 140 -30.09 -3.03 27.43
N ASP A 141 -28.90 -3.63 27.42
CA ASP A 141 -27.95 -3.62 28.55
C ASP A 141 -27.24 -2.26 28.75
N GLY A 142 -27.62 -1.23 27.97
CA GLY A 142 -27.08 0.13 28.08
C GLY A 142 -25.72 0.32 27.39
N ALA A 143 -25.29 -0.59 26.50
CA ALA A 143 -24.09 -0.39 25.74
C ALA A 143 -24.26 0.67 24.67
N ASN A 144 -23.39 1.68 24.64
CA ASN A 144 -23.34 2.65 23.57
C ASN A 144 -22.62 2.08 22.32
N GLU A 145 -22.74 2.76 21.17
CA GLU A 145 -22.16 2.31 19.89
C GLU A 145 -20.64 2.07 19.96
N TYR A 146 -19.90 2.89 20.74
CA TYR A 146 -18.45 2.69 20.92
C TYR A 146 -18.14 1.40 21.70
N ARG A 147 -18.92 1.10 22.72
CA ARG A 147 -18.77 -0.15 23.49
C ARG A 147 -19.10 -1.36 22.64
N ILE A 148 -20.14 -1.29 21.82
CA ILE A 148 -20.50 -2.35 20.87
C ILE A 148 -19.36 -2.56 19.86
N LEU A 149 -18.83 -1.47 19.30
CA LEU A 149 -17.72 -1.53 18.34
C LEU A 149 -16.49 -2.23 18.92
N TRP A 150 -16.04 -1.81 20.13
CA TRP A 150 -14.84 -2.34 20.74
C TRP A 150 -14.99 -3.73 21.34
N SER A 151 -16.16 -4.02 21.96
CA SER A 151 -16.36 -5.26 22.72
C SER A 151 -16.98 -6.39 21.88
N ILE A 152 -17.69 -6.08 20.81
CA ILE A 152 -18.39 -7.08 20.00
C ILE A 152 -17.84 -7.09 18.57
N ILE A 153 -17.86 -5.92 17.88
CA ILE A 153 -17.57 -5.86 16.44
C ILE A 153 -16.10 -6.20 16.15
N ILE A 154 -15.16 -5.52 16.80
CA ILE A 154 -13.71 -5.73 16.54
C ILE A 154 -13.29 -7.16 16.87
N PRO A 155 -13.60 -7.75 18.05
CA PRO A 155 -13.21 -9.11 18.34
C PRO A 155 -13.80 -10.14 17.37
N THR A 156 -15.08 -9.99 17.01
CA THR A 156 -15.75 -10.89 16.06
C THR A 156 -15.21 -10.72 14.64
N SER A 157 -14.73 -9.51 14.29
CA SER A 157 -14.20 -9.20 12.95
C SER A 157 -12.71 -9.54 12.79
N THR A 158 -12.04 -10.06 13.82
CA THR A 158 -10.60 -10.38 13.76
C THR A 158 -10.20 -11.19 12.52
N PRO A 159 -10.94 -12.23 12.08
CA PRO A 159 -10.55 -13.00 10.90
C PRO A 159 -10.54 -12.15 9.62
N ILE A 160 -11.57 -11.36 9.39
CA ILE A 160 -11.65 -10.51 8.20
C ILE A 160 -10.68 -9.31 8.27
N LEU A 161 -10.45 -8.76 9.47
CA LEU A 161 -9.44 -7.72 9.69
C LEU A 161 -8.04 -8.24 9.37
N ALA A 162 -7.72 -9.49 9.75
CA ALA A 162 -6.44 -10.09 9.42
C ALA A 162 -6.25 -10.27 7.89
N VAL A 163 -7.29 -10.71 7.18
CA VAL A 163 -7.25 -10.88 5.72
C VAL A 163 -7.07 -9.54 5.01
N ILE A 164 -7.93 -8.55 5.31
CA ILE A 164 -7.84 -7.22 4.70
C ILE A 164 -6.51 -6.54 5.08
N GLY A 165 -6.08 -6.71 6.33
CA GLY A 165 -4.81 -6.19 6.83
C GLY A 165 -3.62 -6.74 6.07
N LEU A 166 -3.61 -8.06 5.83
CA LEU A 166 -2.56 -8.71 5.05
C LEU A 166 -2.50 -8.17 3.62
N PHE A 167 -3.64 -8.09 2.91
CA PHE A 167 -3.67 -7.56 1.56
C PHE A 167 -3.23 -6.08 1.50
N THR A 168 -3.69 -5.27 2.45
CA THR A 168 -3.30 -3.86 2.54
C THR A 168 -1.80 -3.71 2.84
N ALA A 169 -1.26 -4.51 3.75
CA ALA A 169 0.16 -4.50 4.07
C ALA A 169 1.02 -4.93 2.88
N ILE A 170 0.63 -5.99 2.16
CA ILE A 170 1.32 -6.43 0.94
C ILE A 170 1.27 -5.34 -0.13
N PHE A 171 0.15 -4.64 -0.28
CA PHE A 171 0.05 -3.53 -1.22
C PHE A 171 1.04 -2.42 -0.89
N TYR A 172 1.04 -1.89 0.34
CA TYR A 172 1.98 -0.84 0.75
C TYR A 172 3.44 -1.26 0.67
N TRP A 173 3.73 -2.52 1.03
CA TRP A 173 5.09 -3.04 0.96
C TRP A 173 5.64 -3.08 -0.47
N ASN A 174 4.79 -3.40 -1.44
CA ASN A 174 5.17 -3.53 -2.85
C ASN A 174 4.96 -2.26 -3.68
N ASP A 175 4.43 -1.18 -3.10
CA ASP A 175 4.12 0.05 -3.83
C ASP A 175 5.39 0.84 -4.18
N TRP A 176 5.82 0.69 -5.41
CA TRP A 176 6.85 1.52 -6.03
C TRP A 176 6.26 2.68 -6.82
N GLN A 177 5.01 2.55 -7.32
CA GLN A 177 4.39 3.47 -8.25
C GLN A 177 4.08 4.83 -7.62
N THR A 178 3.48 4.83 -6.43
CA THR A 178 3.20 6.07 -5.69
C THR A 178 4.49 6.84 -5.42
N GLY A 179 5.55 6.13 -5.01
CA GLY A 179 6.87 6.74 -4.81
C GLY A 179 7.45 7.34 -6.09
N MET A 180 7.31 6.69 -7.24
CA MET A 180 7.80 7.21 -8.54
C MET A 180 7.05 8.47 -8.97
N ILE A 181 5.74 8.55 -8.72
CA ILE A 181 4.88 9.66 -9.14
C ILE A 181 5.07 10.90 -8.24
N TYR A 182 5.12 10.71 -6.93
CA TYR A 182 4.99 11.81 -5.97
C TYR A 182 6.28 12.17 -5.24
N ILE A 183 7.29 11.27 -5.17
CA ILE A 183 8.51 11.46 -4.39
C ILE A 183 9.71 11.68 -5.30
N THR A 184 10.37 12.84 -5.12
CA THR A 184 11.64 13.16 -5.76
C THR A 184 12.79 13.25 -4.76
N ASN A 185 12.48 13.41 -3.46
CA ASN A 185 13.47 13.43 -2.39
C ASN A 185 13.98 12.01 -2.10
N PRO A 186 15.28 11.72 -2.25
CA PRO A 186 15.86 10.39 -1.99
C PRO A 186 15.64 9.89 -0.56
N ASP A 187 15.54 10.80 0.42
CA ASP A 187 15.36 10.44 1.82
C ASP A 187 14.00 9.77 2.11
N LEU A 188 13.03 9.90 1.20
CA LEU A 188 11.68 9.36 1.32
C LEU A 188 11.41 8.17 0.39
N PHE A 189 12.43 7.63 -0.25
CA PHE A 189 12.24 6.47 -1.12
C PHE A 189 11.91 5.23 -0.30
N SER A 190 10.85 4.51 -0.70
CA SER A 190 10.62 3.15 -0.25
C SER A 190 11.59 2.18 -0.91
N VAL A 191 11.78 0.99 -0.33
CA VAL A 191 12.68 -0.04 -0.89
C VAL A 191 12.30 -0.37 -2.34
N GLN A 192 11.02 -0.57 -2.63
CA GLN A 192 10.56 -0.90 -3.97
C GLN A 192 10.79 0.25 -4.96
N ASN A 193 10.58 1.50 -4.52
CA ASN A 193 10.87 2.67 -5.34
C ASN A 193 12.37 2.80 -5.63
N LEU A 194 13.23 2.60 -4.61
CA LEU A 194 14.67 2.63 -4.76
C LEU A 194 15.16 1.54 -5.74
N LEU A 195 14.67 0.31 -5.58
CA LEU A 195 15.00 -0.81 -6.47
C LEU A 195 14.56 -0.54 -7.90
N LYS A 196 13.34 -0.02 -8.09
CA LYS A 196 12.83 0.33 -9.43
C LYS A 196 13.71 1.36 -10.11
N ARG A 197 14.12 2.43 -9.42
CA ARG A 197 15.03 3.46 -9.95
C ARG A 197 16.37 2.88 -10.35
N ILE A 198 16.97 2.05 -9.49
CA ILE A 198 18.26 1.39 -9.81
C ILE A 198 18.11 0.51 -11.06
N MET A 199 17.02 -0.23 -11.19
CA MET A 199 16.80 -1.05 -12.38
C MET A 199 16.61 -0.21 -13.65
N ASP A 200 15.90 0.91 -13.57
CA ASP A 200 15.71 1.81 -14.69
C ASP A 200 17.03 2.46 -15.13
N ASP A 201 17.87 2.86 -14.18
CA ASP A 201 19.21 3.41 -14.45
C ASP A 201 20.11 2.36 -15.15
N VAL A 202 20.10 1.11 -14.68
CA VAL A 202 20.85 0.01 -15.32
C VAL A 202 20.38 -0.26 -16.74
N GLN A 203 19.06 -0.30 -16.96
CA GLN A 203 18.50 -0.48 -18.30
C GLN A 203 18.87 0.66 -19.25
N PHE A 204 18.84 1.90 -18.77
CA PHE A 204 19.24 3.07 -19.53
C PHE A 204 20.71 2.98 -19.95
N ILE A 205 21.62 2.63 -19.04
CA ILE A 205 23.05 2.47 -19.33
C ILE A 205 23.27 1.36 -20.38
N GLN A 206 22.60 0.21 -20.23
CA GLN A 206 22.72 -0.90 -21.17
C GLN A 206 22.21 -0.52 -22.58
N SER A 207 21.10 0.19 -22.66
CA SER A 207 20.55 0.64 -23.94
C SER A 207 21.47 1.67 -24.63
N SER A 208 22.07 2.58 -23.87
CA SER A 208 22.98 3.58 -24.39
C SER A 208 24.31 2.99 -24.87
N LEU A 209 24.83 1.99 -24.18
CA LEU A 209 26.04 1.26 -24.59
C LEU A 209 25.78 0.41 -25.85
N GLY A 210 24.61 -0.24 -25.94
CA GLY A 210 24.21 -1.01 -27.11
C GLY A 210 24.01 -0.14 -28.37
N ALA A 211 23.48 1.06 -28.22
CA ALA A 211 23.32 2.01 -29.31
C ALA A 211 24.68 2.53 -29.83
N ASN A 212 25.68 2.70 -28.96
CA ASN A 212 27.01 3.14 -29.36
C ASN A 212 27.92 2.00 -29.93
N ALA A 213 27.54 0.73 -29.69
CA ALA A 213 28.30 -0.40 -30.24
C ALA A 213 27.78 -0.87 -31.62
N GLY A 214 26.64 -0.37 -32.08
CA GLY A 214 26.01 -0.72 -33.36
C GLY A 214 26.18 0.35 -34.47
N GLY A 215 26.92 1.41 -34.24
CA GLY A 215 27.32 2.44 -35.23
C GLY A 215 28.81 2.39 -35.52
#